data_9f7244da5a30925a04ee8e6d631de7e9
#
_entry.id   9f7244da5a30925a04ee8e6d631de7e9
#
_cell.length_a   1.000
_cell.length_b   1.000
_cell.length_c   1.000
_cell.angle_alpha   90.00
_cell.angle_beta   90.00
_cell.angle_gamma   90.00
#
_symmetry.space_group_name_H-M   'P 1'
#
loop_
_entity.id
_entity.type
_entity.pdbx_description
1 polymer ?
#
loop_
_entity_poly.entity_id
_entity_poly.type
_entity_poly.pdbx_seq_one_letter_code
_entity_poly.pdbx_strand_id
1 'polypeptide(L)'
;MTFPKLIARFRRATAVAAFALLLGANAQQTPAQDHSMDSDHAGHEVMSMAIDGHIQMDASDPSKLLADKKESEFNHHLAGLLIILAGLFILAQGKLPQRWSFIRFAWPSCFLLSGLFLLVFSDTELWPFGPQSWWFGLTHNPEDLQHKTFALILLALGIIEIQRARGILKSAWVGWLFPVLASCGSVMLLFHEHHSGMHGAAHMTTMARIKSEHLNFAVTGFGIGIFRGLSEVPTRWRVAAARLWPILMIALGVLLVLYRE
;
A
#
# COMPACT_ATOMS: atom_id res chain seq x y z
N MET A 1 -1.97 -29.33 -20.62
CA MET A 1 -2.51 -29.23 -19.23
C MET A 1 -4.02 -29.15 -19.37
N THR A 2 -4.79 -30.12 -18.87
CA THR A 2 -6.24 -30.21 -19.10
C THR A 2 -6.99 -29.23 -18.20
N PHE A 3 -8.04 -28.62 -18.74
CA PHE A 3 -8.93 -27.59 -18.12
C PHE A 3 -9.34 -27.88 -16.66
N PRO A 4 -9.67 -29.13 -16.25
CA PRO A 4 -10.06 -29.43 -14.86
C PRO A 4 -8.93 -29.25 -13.82
N LYS A 5 -7.67 -29.42 -14.22
CA LYS A 5 -6.53 -29.21 -13.30
C LYS A 5 -6.25 -27.72 -13.04
N LEU A 6 -6.63 -26.84 -13.98
CA LEU A 6 -6.53 -25.40 -13.83
C LEU A 6 -7.57 -24.89 -12.82
N ILE A 7 -8.81 -25.38 -12.91
CA ILE A 7 -9.93 -25.01 -12.01
C ILE A 7 -9.64 -25.46 -10.56
N ALA A 8 -9.07 -26.66 -10.37
CA ALA A 8 -8.72 -27.15 -9.04
C ALA A 8 -7.59 -26.35 -8.39
N ARG A 9 -6.65 -25.80 -9.18
CA ARG A 9 -5.59 -24.90 -8.69
C ARG A 9 -6.12 -23.50 -8.39
N PHE A 10 -7.09 -23.02 -9.16
CA PHE A 10 -7.77 -21.75 -8.92
C PHE A 10 -8.53 -21.76 -7.59
N ARG A 11 -9.27 -22.84 -7.27
CA ARG A 11 -9.96 -23.00 -5.98
C ARG A 11 -9.02 -23.01 -4.77
N ARG A 12 -7.77 -23.47 -4.92
CA ARG A 12 -6.76 -23.42 -3.84
C ARG A 12 -6.18 -22.02 -3.67
N ALA A 13 -5.96 -21.28 -4.75
CA ALA A 13 -5.47 -19.90 -4.69
C ALA A 13 -6.51 -18.94 -4.09
N THR A 14 -7.80 -19.11 -4.45
CA THR A 14 -8.90 -18.33 -3.84
C THR A 14 -9.12 -18.66 -2.37
N ALA A 15 -8.87 -19.92 -1.94
CA ALA A 15 -8.95 -20.28 -0.53
C ALA A 15 -7.84 -19.63 0.33
N VAL A 16 -6.63 -19.47 -0.21
CA VAL A 16 -5.54 -18.77 0.49
C VAL A 16 -5.81 -17.28 0.58
N ALA A 17 -6.35 -16.65 -0.46
CA ALA A 17 -6.73 -15.24 -0.44
C ALA A 17 -7.90 -14.98 0.52
N ALA A 18 -8.90 -15.87 0.57
CA ALA A 18 -10.01 -15.80 1.51
C ALA A 18 -9.55 -15.99 2.98
N PHE A 19 -8.53 -16.82 3.22
CA PHE A 19 -7.96 -17.03 4.55
C PHE A 19 -7.17 -15.80 5.04
N ALA A 20 -6.45 -15.12 4.15
CA ALA A 20 -5.77 -13.85 4.48
C ALA A 20 -6.77 -12.73 4.79
N LEU A 21 -7.91 -12.67 4.09
CA LEU A 21 -9.01 -11.74 4.37
C LEU A 21 -9.69 -12.01 5.72
N LEU A 22 -9.83 -13.28 6.12
CA LEU A 22 -10.41 -13.66 7.42
C LEU A 22 -9.49 -13.31 8.59
N LEU A 23 -8.17 -13.36 8.42
CA LEU A 23 -7.21 -12.95 9.45
C LEU A 23 -7.18 -11.43 9.66
N GLY A 24 -7.42 -10.63 8.62
CA GLY A 24 -7.54 -9.16 8.72
C GLY A 24 -8.83 -8.69 9.39
N ALA A 25 -9.93 -9.44 9.24
CA ALA A 25 -11.24 -9.06 9.77
C ALA A 25 -11.39 -9.26 11.28
N ASN A 26 -10.54 -10.06 11.93
CA ASN A 26 -10.61 -10.32 13.38
C ASN A 26 -9.84 -9.30 14.26
N ALA A 27 -9.16 -8.31 13.66
CA ALA A 27 -8.39 -7.33 14.40
C ALA A 27 -9.19 -6.10 14.90
N GLN A 28 -10.50 -6.00 14.57
CA GLN A 28 -11.32 -4.82 14.88
C GLN A 28 -12.54 -5.11 15.75
N GLN A 29 -12.32 -5.71 16.93
CA GLN A 29 -13.34 -5.68 17.99
C GLN A 29 -12.70 -5.31 19.31
N THR A 30 -12.47 -4.01 19.53
CA THR A 30 -12.36 -3.46 20.89
C THR A 30 -13.74 -3.02 21.35
N PRO A 31 -14.20 -3.46 22.53
CA PRO A 31 -15.48 -3.01 23.07
C PRO A 31 -15.39 -1.54 23.47
N ALA A 32 -16.39 -0.76 23.06
CA ALA A 32 -16.59 0.59 23.53
C ALA A 32 -16.71 0.59 25.06
N GLN A 33 -15.81 1.26 25.76
CA GLN A 33 -15.97 1.58 27.18
C GLN A 33 -16.90 2.78 27.29
N ASP A 34 -18.07 2.49 27.82
CA ASP A 34 -19.06 3.46 28.26
C ASP A 34 -18.51 4.18 29.50
N HIS A 35 -18.11 5.44 29.36
CA HIS A 35 -17.79 6.30 30.49
C HIS A 35 -19.00 7.21 30.79
N SER A 36 -19.80 6.75 31.75
CA SER A 36 -20.77 7.61 32.44
C SER A 36 -20.04 8.75 33.16
N MET A 37 -20.48 9.97 32.86
CA MET A 37 -20.12 11.17 33.61
C MET A 37 -20.62 11.05 35.03
N ASP A 38 -19.71 11.21 36.00
CA ASP A 38 -20.07 11.68 37.31
C ASP A 38 -19.20 12.89 37.67
N SER A 39 -19.89 13.97 37.97
CA SER A 39 -19.37 15.26 38.40
C SER A 39 -19.04 15.23 39.89
N ASP A 40 -18.09 16.04 40.28
CA ASP A 40 -17.72 16.60 41.58
C ASP A 40 -16.44 16.04 42.21
N HIS A 41 -15.41 16.86 42.26
CA HIS A 41 -14.88 17.48 43.49
C HIS A 41 -13.62 18.28 43.25
N ALA A 42 -13.63 19.46 43.88
CA ALA A 42 -12.56 20.43 43.97
C ALA A 42 -11.34 19.92 44.80
N GLY A 43 -10.15 20.41 44.37
CA GLY A 43 -9.05 20.71 45.29
C GLY A 43 -8.15 19.53 45.67
N HIS A 44 -6.92 19.52 45.10
CA HIS A 44 -5.70 19.56 45.89
C HIS A 44 -4.48 19.59 44.96
N GLU A 45 -3.72 20.65 45.05
CA GLU A 45 -2.32 20.71 44.67
C GLU A 45 -1.54 19.63 45.43
N VAL A 46 -0.82 18.77 44.73
CA VAL A 46 0.42 18.20 45.23
C VAL A 46 1.38 17.98 44.09
N MET A 47 2.42 18.76 44.13
CA MET A 47 3.68 18.62 43.43
C MET A 47 4.18 17.18 43.55
N SER A 48 4.23 16.44 42.45
CA SER A 48 5.04 15.23 42.33
C SER A 48 5.93 15.36 41.12
N MET A 49 7.17 15.73 41.35
CA MET A 49 8.27 15.51 40.43
C MET A 49 8.46 14.00 40.29
N ALA A 50 8.05 13.43 39.17
CA ALA A 50 8.54 12.15 38.72
C ALA A 50 9.13 12.38 37.32
N ILE A 51 10.44 12.24 37.26
CA ILE A 51 11.25 12.15 36.07
C ILE A 51 10.86 10.85 35.38
N ASP A 52 10.02 10.96 34.39
CA ASP A 52 9.89 9.96 33.34
C ASP A 52 9.92 10.68 32.01
N GLY A 53 11.08 10.62 31.37
CA GLY A 53 11.39 11.32 30.12
C GLY A 53 10.71 10.70 28.91
N HIS A 54 9.41 10.50 28.96
CA HIS A 54 8.59 10.37 27.78
C HIS A 54 8.21 11.79 27.34
N ILE A 55 8.99 12.32 26.39
CA ILE A 55 8.53 13.46 25.59
C ILE A 55 7.29 12.95 24.86
N GLN A 56 6.14 13.13 25.47
CA GLN A 56 4.85 13.01 24.82
C GLN A 56 4.81 14.20 23.85
N MET A 57 5.27 13.98 22.60
CA MET A 57 5.10 14.97 21.54
C MET A 57 3.61 15.19 21.41
N ASP A 58 3.19 16.39 21.77
CA ASP A 58 1.79 16.80 21.72
C ASP A 58 1.30 16.67 20.27
N ALA A 59 0.35 15.75 20.03
CA ALA A 59 -0.24 15.52 18.71
C ALA A 59 -0.99 16.76 18.17
N SER A 60 -1.07 17.83 18.95
CA SER A 60 -1.69 19.09 18.61
C SER A 60 -0.73 20.17 18.10
N ASP A 61 0.59 19.87 18.00
CA ASP A 61 1.54 20.85 17.45
C ASP A 61 1.32 21.08 15.95
N PRO A 62 0.90 22.28 15.52
CA PRO A 62 0.66 22.57 14.11
C PRO A 62 1.87 22.38 13.22
N SER A 63 3.08 22.51 13.77
CA SER A 63 4.33 22.32 13.02
C SER A 63 4.55 20.84 12.70
N LYS A 64 4.23 19.93 13.63
CA LYS A 64 4.30 18.49 13.42
C LYS A 64 3.27 18.04 12.39
N LEU A 65 2.02 18.45 12.55
CA LEU A 65 0.95 18.12 11.57
C LEU A 65 1.31 18.55 10.14
N LEU A 66 1.94 19.73 9.98
CA LEU A 66 2.38 20.18 8.67
C LEU A 66 3.56 19.36 8.13
N ALA A 67 4.44 18.88 9.00
CA ALA A 67 5.56 18.00 8.61
C ALA A 67 5.05 16.64 8.15
N ASP A 68 4.17 16.01 8.94
CA ASP A 68 3.56 14.70 8.65
C ASP A 68 2.80 14.73 7.30
N LYS A 69 2.00 15.78 7.08
CA LYS A 69 1.32 16.01 5.81
C LYS A 69 2.29 16.10 4.63
N LYS A 70 3.37 16.88 4.73
CA LYS A 70 4.37 17.02 3.66
C LYS A 70 5.09 15.70 3.39
N GLU A 71 5.34 14.92 4.42
CA GLU A 71 5.96 13.60 4.30
C GLU A 71 5.03 12.63 3.58
N SER A 72 3.76 12.57 3.98
CA SER A 72 2.73 11.76 3.32
C SER A 72 2.59 12.13 1.84
N GLU A 73 2.44 13.41 1.50
CA GLU A 73 2.37 13.88 0.11
C GLU A 73 3.64 13.50 -0.68
N PHE A 74 4.83 13.69 -0.11
CA PHE A 74 6.10 13.33 -0.77
C PHE A 74 6.19 11.83 -1.06
N ASN A 75 5.80 10.98 -0.11
CA ASN A 75 5.81 9.53 -0.25
C ASN A 75 4.90 9.08 -1.39
N HIS A 76 3.69 9.63 -1.48
CA HIS A 76 2.75 9.35 -2.57
C HIS A 76 3.26 9.84 -3.92
N HIS A 77 3.82 11.05 -3.99
CA HIS A 77 4.37 11.61 -5.23
C HIS A 77 5.53 10.78 -5.77
N LEU A 78 6.46 10.36 -4.90
CA LEU A 78 7.60 9.54 -5.31
C LEU A 78 7.16 8.15 -5.77
N ALA A 79 6.26 7.50 -5.03
CA ALA A 79 5.68 6.22 -5.42
C ALA A 79 4.94 6.35 -6.76
N GLY A 80 4.15 7.42 -6.94
CA GLY A 80 3.45 7.72 -8.18
C GLY A 80 4.38 7.87 -9.37
N LEU A 81 5.48 8.61 -9.23
CA LEU A 81 6.48 8.77 -10.27
C LEU A 81 7.09 7.42 -10.69
N LEU A 82 7.46 6.57 -9.72
CA LEU A 82 8.04 5.25 -10.01
C LEU A 82 7.02 4.32 -10.68
N ILE A 83 5.74 4.39 -10.33
CA ILE A 83 4.66 3.63 -10.97
C ILE A 83 4.40 4.11 -12.40
N ILE A 84 4.42 5.42 -12.66
CA ILE A 84 4.36 5.97 -14.03
C ILE A 84 5.51 5.42 -14.87
N LEU A 85 6.74 5.50 -14.35
CA LEU A 85 7.92 5.00 -15.05
C LEU A 85 7.81 3.49 -15.34
N ALA A 86 7.33 2.69 -14.38
CA ALA A 86 7.09 1.27 -14.60
C ALA A 86 6.10 1.03 -15.74
N GLY A 87 4.95 1.72 -15.75
CA GLY A 87 3.97 1.62 -16.83
C GLY A 87 4.52 2.01 -18.20
N LEU A 88 5.30 3.09 -18.26
CA LEU A 88 5.98 3.54 -19.49
C LEU A 88 7.01 2.52 -20.00
N PHE A 89 7.82 1.93 -19.11
CA PHE A 89 8.79 0.90 -19.50
C PHE A 89 8.10 -0.36 -20.04
N ILE A 90 6.97 -0.79 -19.46
CA ILE A 90 6.20 -1.92 -19.96
C ILE A 90 5.67 -1.63 -21.37
N LEU A 91 5.11 -0.46 -21.61
CA LEU A 91 4.61 -0.06 -22.94
C LEU A 91 5.75 0.07 -23.96
N ALA A 92 6.90 0.56 -23.54
CA ALA A 92 8.08 0.71 -24.37
C ALA A 92 8.71 -0.64 -24.75
N GLN A 93 8.73 -1.61 -23.81
CA GLN A 93 9.36 -2.91 -24.00
C GLN A 93 8.90 -3.63 -25.26
N GLY A 94 7.59 -3.54 -25.59
CA GLY A 94 7.01 -4.18 -26.77
C GLY A 94 7.36 -3.52 -28.11
N LYS A 95 7.98 -2.34 -28.09
CA LYS A 95 8.28 -1.52 -29.29
C LYS A 95 9.78 -1.37 -29.55
N LEU A 96 10.62 -1.70 -28.58
CA LEU A 96 12.05 -1.45 -28.66
C LEU A 96 12.82 -2.61 -29.31
N PRO A 97 13.91 -2.30 -30.04
CA PRO A 97 14.78 -3.31 -30.64
C PRO A 97 15.40 -4.23 -29.56
N GLN A 98 15.78 -5.45 -29.97
CA GLN A 98 16.39 -6.49 -29.11
C GLN A 98 17.61 -5.99 -28.31
N ARG A 99 18.38 -5.03 -28.83
CA ARG A 99 19.51 -4.40 -28.12
C ARG A 99 19.11 -3.72 -26.79
N TRP A 100 17.84 -3.36 -26.64
CA TRP A 100 17.28 -2.75 -25.44
C TRP A 100 16.59 -3.77 -24.52
N SER A 101 16.95 -5.04 -24.64
CA SER A 101 16.34 -6.13 -23.84
C SER A 101 16.47 -5.95 -22.33
N PHE A 102 17.39 -5.10 -21.84
CA PHE A 102 17.54 -4.76 -20.43
C PHE A 102 16.32 -3.99 -19.87
N ILE A 103 15.52 -3.32 -20.72
CA ILE A 103 14.29 -2.61 -20.31
C ILE A 103 13.29 -3.55 -19.61
N ARG A 104 13.32 -4.85 -19.93
CA ARG A 104 12.51 -5.85 -19.21
C ARG A 104 12.77 -5.90 -17.70
N PHE A 105 13.92 -5.39 -17.25
CA PHE A 105 14.27 -5.27 -15.83
C PHE A 105 13.95 -3.90 -15.25
N ALA A 106 13.82 -2.87 -16.08
CA ALA A 106 13.63 -1.50 -15.62
C ALA A 106 12.31 -1.32 -14.86
N TRP A 107 11.20 -1.83 -15.40
CA TRP A 107 9.90 -1.68 -14.75
C TRP A 107 9.77 -2.46 -13.42
N PRO A 108 10.27 -3.72 -13.26
CA PRO A 108 10.23 -4.36 -11.96
C PRO A 108 11.17 -3.69 -10.95
N SER A 109 12.27 -3.06 -11.42
CA SER A 109 13.15 -2.29 -10.54
C SER A 109 12.45 -1.07 -9.96
N CYS A 110 11.49 -0.45 -10.66
CA CYS A 110 10.68 0.62 -10.08
C CYS A 110 9.89 0.14 -8.86
N PHE A 111 9.34 -1.08 -8.89
CA PHE A 111 8.68 -1.67 -7.72
C PHE A 111 9.65 -1.93 -6.57
N LEU A 112 10.88 -2.44 -6.86
CA LEU A 112 11.89 -2.62 -5.84
C LEU A 112 12.30 -1.30 -5.18
N LEU A 113 12.49 -0.26 -5.99
CA LEU A 113 12.84 1.08 -5.49
C LEU A 113 11.69 1.66 -4.65
N SER A 114 10.44 1.56 -5.12
CA SER A 114 9.27 2.01 -4.35
C SER A 114 9.12 1.23 -3.05
N GLY A 115 9.26 -0.10 -3.11
CA GLY A 115 9.14 -0.94 -1.92
C GLY A 115 10.25 -0.70 -0.91
N LEU A 116 11.51 -0.54 -1.36
CA LEU A 116 12.64 -0.22 -0.49
C LEU A 116 12.47 1.16 0.15
N PHE A 117 12.08 2.15 -0.66
CA PHE A 117 11.80 3.49 -0.17
C PHE A 117 10.70 3.47 0.91
N LEU A 118 9.56 2.85 0.60
CA LEU A 118 8.44 2.76 1.53
C LEU A 118 8.80 1.97 2.79
N LEU A 119 9.63 0.92 2.68
CA LEU A 119 10.07 0.13 3.82
C LEU A 119 10.90 0.97 4.80
N VAL A 120 11.74 1.88 4.29
CA VAL A 120 12.76 2.58 5.08
C VAL A 120 12.29 3.98 5.48
N PHE A 121 11.60 4.71 4.59
CA PHE A 121 11.35 6.15 4.72
C PHE A 121 9.88 6.54 4.89
N SER A 122 8.93 5.60 4.88
CA SER A 122 7.52 5.97 4.98
C SER A 122 7.07 6.42 6.37
N ASP A 123 7.79 6.02 7.42
CA ASP A 123 7.39 6.24 8.80
C ASP A 123 8.64 6.66 9.58
N THR A 124 8.89 7.97 9.60
CA THR A 124 10.12 8.56 10.15
C THR A 124 10.18 8.51 11.68
N GLU A 125 9.08 8.23 12.37
CA GLU A 125 9.05 7.95 13.81
C GLU A 125 9.64 6.57 14.16
N LEU A 126 9.75 5.66 13.21
CA LEU A 126 10.36 4.35 13.42
C LEU A 126 11.89 4.40 13.31
N TRP A 127 12.55 3.51 14.06
CA TRP A 127 13.98 3.32 13.90
C TRP A 127 14.33 2.96 12.44
N PRO A 128 15.42 3.48 11.82
CA PRO A 128 16.54 4.21 12.42
C PRO A 128 16.36 5.73 12.53
N PHE A 129 15.28 6.32 12.02
CA PHE A 129 15.13 7.78 11.97
C PHE A 129 14.46 8.34 13.22
N GLY A 130 13.53 7.58 13.82
CA GLY A 130 12.82 7.97 15.03
C GLY A 130 13.10 7.07 16.23
N PRO A 131 12.53 7.44 17.38
CA PRO A 131 12.76 6.74 18.65
C PRO A 131 11.94 5.45 18.79
N GLN A 132 10.91 5.24 17.97
CA GLN A 132 10.02 4.09 18.10
C GLN A 132 10.64 2.82 17.50
N SER A 133 10.47 1.69 18.22
CA SER A 133 10.84 0.39 17.68
C SER A 133 9.83 -0.08 16.61
N TRP A 134 10.29 -0.84 15.63
CA TRP A 134 9.43 -1.44 14.60
C TRP A 134 8.31 -2.30 15.22
N TRP A 135 8.64 -3.04 16.28
CA TRP A 135 7.63 -3.86 16.96
C TRP A 135 6.50 -3.01 17.52
N PHE A 136 6.83 -1.89 18.15
CA PHE A 136 5.84 -0.98 18.69
C PHE A 136 4.97 -0.38 17.59
N GLY A 137 5.56 0.19 16.53
CA GLY A 137 4.82 0.76 15.40
C GLY A 137 3.88 -0.26 14.76
N LEU A 138 4.41 -1.44 14.38
CA LEU A 138 3.61 -2.47 13.71
C LEU A 138 2.46 -3.04 14.55
N THR A 139 2.53 -2.96 15.87
CA THR A 139 1.48 -3.50 16.77
C THR A 139 0.51 -2.46 17.29
N HIS A 140 0.87 -1.18 17.28
CA HIS A 140 0.05 -0.10 17.86
C HIS A 140 -0.39 0.95 16.84
N ASN A 141 0.28 1.02 15.67
CA ASN A 141 -0.08 1.94 14.61
C ASN A 141 -0.52 1.16 13.34
N PRO A 142 -1.83 1.14 13.01
CA PRO A 142 -2.33 0.47 11.80
C PRO A 142 -1.76 1.06 10.51
N GLU A 143 -1.42 2.35 10.47
CA GLU A 143 -0.84 3.03 9.31
C GLU A 143 0.56 2.50 9.03
N ASP A 144 1.44 2.42 10.05
CA ASP A 144 2.78 1.83 9.93
C ASP A 144 2.71 0.39 9.42
N LEU A 145 1.80 -0.41 9.98
CA LEU A 145 1.60 -1.80 9.55
C LEU A 145 1.21 -1.88 8.08
N GLN A 146 0.33 -1.00 7.62
CA GLN A 146 -0.12 -0.97 6.23
C GLN A 146 1.02 -0.53 5.30
N HIS A 147 1.77 0.53 5.61
CA HIS A 147 2.91 0.98 4.83
C HIS A 147 3.97 -0.12 4.69
N LYS A 148 4.34 -0.78 5.78
CA LYS A 148 5.32 -1.88 5.73
C LYS A 148 4.78 -3.09 4.96
N THR A 149 3.49 -3.38 5.04
CA THR A 149 2.86 -4.45 4.23
C THR A 149 2.85 -4.10 2.74
N PHE A 150 2.53 -2.84 2.37
CA PHE A 150 2.65 -2.38 0.99
C PHE A 150 4.08 -2.45 0.48
N ALA A 151 5.06 -2.06 1.29
CA ALA A 151 6.47 -2.18 0.96
C ALA A 151 6.85 -3.63 0.62
N LEU A 152 6.43 -4.60 1.44
CA LEU A 152 6.67 -6.02 1.20
C LEU A 152 5.98 -6.53 -0.07
N ILE A 153 4.75 -6.09 -0.36
CA ILE A 153 4.05 -6.42 -1.60
C ILE A 153 4.83 -5.91 -2.82
N LEU A 154 5.28 -4.65 -2.79
CA LEU A 154 6.05 -4.06 -3.89
C LEU A 154 7.38 -4.76 -4.10
N LEU A 155 8.11 -5.07 -3.02
CA LEU A 155 9.35 -5.84 -3.09
C LEU A 155 9.12 -7.23 -3.67
N ALA A 156 8.09 -7.93 -3.21
CA ALA A 156 7.73 -9.24 -3.73
C ALA A 156 7.38 -9.18 -5.22
N LEU A 157 6.58 -8.20 -5.65
CA LEU A 157 6.25 -7.98 -7.06
C LEU A 157 7.51 -7.72 -7.90
N GLY A 158 8.39 -6.84 -7.44
CA GLY A 158 9.64 -6.54 -8.13
C GLY A 158 10.54 -7.78 -8.28
N ILE A 159 10.73 -8.53 -7.20
CA ILE A 159 11.55 -9.77 -7.20
C ILE A 159 10.94 -10.81 -8.15
N ILE A 160 9.64 -11.09 -8.03
CA ILE A 160 8.95 -12.09 -8.86
C ILE A 160 9.10 -11.75 -10.35
N GLU A 161 8.85 -10.50 -10.73
CA GLU A 161 8.90 -10.10 -12.14
C GLU A 161 10.33 -10.04 -12.68
N ILE A 162 11.34 -9.70 -11.86
CA ILE A 162 12.76 -9.85 -12.26
C ILE A 162 13.09 -11.32 -12.49
N GLN A 163 12.69 -12.23 -11.62
CA GLN A 163 12.94 -13.66 -11.78
C GLN A 163 12.22 -14.25 -13.01
N ARG A 164 11.01 -13.74 -13.32
CA ARG A 164 10.31 -14.08 -14.56
C ARG A 164 11.06 -13.54 -15.79
N ALA A 165 11.51 -12.28 -15.76
CA ALA A 165 12.28 -11.67 -16.82
C ALA A 165 13.62 -12.39 -17.08
N ARG A 166 14.24 -12.94 -16.03
CA ARG A 166 15.44 -13.79 -16.12
C ARG A 166 15.14 -15.22 -16.63
N GLY A 167 13.87 -15.60 -16.72
CA GLY A 167 13.47 -16.94 -17.12
C GLY A 167 13.70 -18.01 -16.05
N ILE A 168 13.91 -17.64 -14.79
CA ILE A 168 14.04 -18.55 -13.65
C ILE A 168 12.67 -19.09 -13.26
N LEU A 169 11.68 -18.19 -13.13
CA LEU A 169 10.30 -18.55 -12.80
C LEU A 169 9.48 -18.74 -14.09
N LYS A 170 9.38 -20.01 -14.56
CA LYS A 170 8.69 -20.36 -15.82
C LYS A 170 7.30 -20.94 -15.62
N SER A 171 6.91 -21.24 -14.39
CA SER A 171 5.62 -21.88 -14.12
C SER A 171 4.47 -20.93 -14.42
N ALA A 172 3.43 -21.42 -15.12
CA ALA A 172 2.28 -20.61 -15.51
C ALA A 172 1.51 -20.00 -14.32
N TRP A 173 1.54 -20.63 -13.13
CA TRP A 173 0.88 -20.09 -11.95
C TRP A 173 1.56 -18.84 -11.38
N VAL A 174 2.87 -18.67 -11.64
CA VAL A 174 3.63 -17.48 -11.19
C VAL A 174 3.10 -16.21 -11.84
N GLY A 175 2.54 -16.31 -13.06
CA GLY A 175 1.87 -15.19 -13.72
C GLY A 175 0.69 -14.61 -12.94
N TRP A 176 0.10 -15.40 -12.03
CA TRP A 176 -1.02 -14.98 -11.20
C TRP A 176 -0.62 -14.29 -9.90
N LEU A 177 0.66 -14.36 -9.51
CA LEU A 177 1.14 -13.71 -8.29
C LEU A 177 0.96 -12.19 -8.37
N PHE A 178 1.28 -11.58 -9.51
CA PHE A 178 1.10 -10.15 -9.68
C PHE A 178 -0.38 -9.73 -9.55
N PRO A 179 -1.33 -10.31 -10.31
CA PRO A 179 -2.76 -10.02 -10.13
C PRO A 179 -3.25 -10.16 -8.69
N VAL A 180 -2.84 -11.23 -8.01
CA VAL A 180 -3.27 -11.49 -6.64
C VAL A 180 -2.70 -10.45 -5.68
N LEU A 181 -1.39 -10.18 -5.72
CA LEU A 181 -0.75 -9.21 -4.83
C LEU A 181 -1.27 -7.79 -5.09
N ALA A 182 -1.46 -7.40 -6.35
CA ALA A 182 -2.05 -6.10 -6.69
C ALA A 182 -3.48 -5.97 -6.16
N SER A 183 -4.29 -7.02 -6.27
CA SER A 183 -5.66 -7.02 -5.74
C SER A 183 -5.68 -7.00 -4.20
N CYS A 184 -4.78 -7.73 -3.53
CA CYS A 184 -4.64 -7.68 -2.07
C CYS A 184 -4.26 -6.27 -1.60
N GLY A 185 -3.27 -5.63 -2.25
CA GLY A 185 -2.93 -4.24 -1.96
C GLY A 185 -4.12 -3.29 -2.15
N SER A 186 -4.90 -3.48 -3.23
CA SER A 186 -6.10 -2.66 -3.48
C SER A 186 -7.17 -2.83 -2.40
N VAL A 187 -7.36 -4.05 -1.88
CA VAL A 187 -8.27 -4.29 -0.73
C VAL A 187 -7.79 -3.57 0.50
N MET A 188 -6.48 -3.60 0.78
CA MET A 188 -5.92 -2.93 1.95
C MET A 188 -6.17 -1.41 1.92
N LEU A 189 -6.11 -0.79 0.74
CA LEU A 189 -6.41 0.66 0.58
C LEU A 189 -7.84 1.02 0.98
N LEU A 190 -8.80 0.10 0.91
CA LEU A 190 -10.18 0.35 1.34
C LEU A 190 -10.31 0.47 2.87
N PHE A 191 -9.35 -0.06 3.61
CA PHE A 191 -9.30 -0.03 5.07
C PHE A 191 -8.17 0.87 5.58
N HIS A 192 -7.62 1.72 4.72
CA HIS A 192 -6.58 2.66 5.10
C HIS A 192 -7.22 3.86 5.81
N GLU A 193 -6.84 4.08 7.05
CA GLU A 193 -7.30 5.19 7.88
C GLU A 193 -6.10 5.98 8.37
N HIS A 194 -6.11 7.30 8.17
CA HIS A 194 -5.13 8.20 8.74
C HIS A 194 -5.59 8.69 10.11
N HIS A 195 -4.74 8.53 11.11
CA HIS A 195 -4.99 9.05 12.44
C HIS A 195 -4.53 10.51 12.54
N SER A 196 -5.37 11.44 12.09
CA SER A 196 -5.11 12.85 12.36
C SER A 196 -5.76 13.23 13.68
N GLY A 197 -4.96 13.72 14.63
CA GLY A 197 -5.43 14.18 15.96
C GLY A 197 -6.29 15.45 15.95
N MET A 198 -6.78 15.90 14.78
CA MET A 198 -7.61 17.09 14.64
C MET A 198 -9.09 16.77 14.84
N HIS A 199 -9.78 17.58 15.61
CA HIS A 199 -11.22 17.51 15.81
C HIS A 199 -11.91 18.75 15.20
N GLY A 200 -13.04 18.53 14.48
CA GLY A 200 -13.85 19.62 13.93
C GLY A 200 -14.33 19.40 12.48
N ALA A 201 -15.14 20.33 11.97
CA ALA A 201 -15.75 20.24 10.64
C ALA A 201 -14.70 20.21 9.50
N ALA A 202 -13.61 20.96 9.63
CA ALA A 202 -12.50 20.95 8.66
C ALA A 202 -11.83 19.59 8.58
N HIS A 203 -11.68 18.89 9.71
CA HIS A 203 -11.15 17.52 9.76
C HIS A 203 -12.05 16.54 9.01
N MET A 204 -13.37 16.63 9.19
CA MET A 204 -14.33 15.76 8.50
C MET A 204 -14.23 15.88 6.97
N THR A 205 -14.03 17.08 6.45
CA THR A 205 -13.87 17.31 5.00
C THR A 205 -12.57 16.75 4.46
N THR A 206 -11.47 16.92 5.18
CA THR A 206 -10.14 16.35 4.82
C THR A 206 -10.20 14.82 4.82
N MET A 207 -10.76 14.19 5.85
CA MET A 207 -10.91 12.74 5.91
C MET A 207 -11.78 12.18 4.79
N ALA A 208 -12.90 12.83 4.46
CA ALA A 208 -13.75 12.42 3.35
C ALA A 208 -13.00 12.49 2.01
N ARG A 209 -12.14 13.48 1.82
CA ARG A 209 -11.29 13.62 0.64
C ARG A 209 -10.25 12.52 0.57
N ILE A 210 -9.48 12.29 1.64
CA ILE A 210 -8.46 11.24 1.72
C ILE A 210 -9.08 9.88 1.41
N LYS A 211 -10.22 9.57 2.03
CA LYS A 211 -10.97 8.32 1.77
C LYS A 211 -11.41 8.18 0.31
N SER A 212 -11.86 9.27 -0.33
CA SER A 212 -12.22 9.28 -1.75
C SER A 212 -11.01 9.02 -2.65
N GLU A 213 -9.85 9.63 -2.34
CA GLU A 213 -8.63 9.43 -3.10
C GLU A 213 -8.13 7.98 -2.97
N HIS A 214 -8.12 7.39 -1.78
CA HIS A 214 -7.77 5.99 -1.57
C HIS A 214 -8.73 5.02 -2.25
N LEU A 215 -10.02 5.34 -2.33
CA LEU A 215 -10.98 4.57 -3.12
C LEU A 215 -10.61 4.57 -4.61
N ASN A 216 -10.21 5.71 -5.17
CA ASN A 216 -9.76 5.81 -6.56
C ASN A 216 -8.49 4.99 -6.80
N PHE A 217 -7.54 4.99 -5.85
CA PHE A 217 -6.34 4.13 -5.91
C PHE A 217 -6.73 2.65 -5.88
N ALA A 218 -7.63 2.26 -4.98
CA ALA A 218 -8.10 0.89 -4.85
C ALA A 218 -8.78 0.39 -6.14
N VAL A 219 -9.72 1.16 -6.69
CA VAL A 219 -10.43 0.81 -7.93
C VAL A 219 -9.46 0.67 -9.09
N THR A 220 -8.50 1.60 -9.22
CA THR A 220 -7.49 1.55 -10.28
C THR A 220 -6.55 0.36 -10.09
N GLY A 221 -6.12 0.08 -8.86
CA GLY A 221 -5.30 -1.07 -8.51
C GLY A 221 -5.99 -2.42 -8.78
N PHE A 222 -7.28 -2.54 -8.48
CA PHE A 222 -8.09 -3.69 -8.88
C PHE A 222 -8.13 -3.86 -10.40
N GLY A 223 -8.33 -2.76 -11.14
CA GLY A 223 -8.26 -2.76 -12.60
C GLY A 223 -6.93 -3.30 -13.10
N ILE A 224 -5.81 -2.87 -12.51
CA ILE A 224 -4.46 -3.38 -12.83
C ILE A 224 -4.42 -4.89 -12.60
N GLY A 225 -4.85 -5.38 -11.44
CA GLY A 225 -4.89 -6.80 -11.10
C GLY A 225 -5.72 -7.62 -12.10
N ILE A 226 -6.94 -7.17 -12.40
CA ILE A 226 -7.86 -7.83 -13.34
C ILE A 226 -7.25 -7.92 -14.74
N PHE A 227 -6.82 -6.79 -15.33
CA PHE A 227 -6.28 -6.78 -16.68
C PHE A 227 -4.94 -7.48 -16.79
N ARG A 228 -4.10 -7.42 -15.75
CA ARG A 228 -2.87 -8.21 -15.70
C ARG A 228 -3.19 -9.71 -15.67
N GLY A 229 -4.17 -10.15 -14.88
CA GLY A 229 -4.65 -11.53 -14.86
C GLY A 229 -5.20 -11.99 -16.20
N LEU A 230 -6.05 -11.16 -16.84
CA LEU A 230 -6.58 -11.45 -18.17
C LEU A 230 -5.50 -11.55 -19.24
N SER A 231 -4.38 -10.84 -19.08
CA SER A 231 -3.24 -10.93 -20.00
C SER A 231 -2.46 -12.26 -19.89
N GLU A 232 -2.59 -12.99 -18.78
CA GLU A 232 -1.96 -14.32 -18.59
C GLU A 232 -2.83 -15.47 -19.13
N VAL A 233 -4.12 -15.21 -19.46
CA VAL A 233 -5.03 -16.24 -19.95
C VAL A 233 -5.16 -16.16 -21.49
N PRO A 234 -5.15 -17.31 -22.21
CA PRO A 234 -5.32 -17.33 -23.67
C PRO A 234 -6.81 -17.05 -24.05
N THR A 235 -7.20 -15.78 -24.00
CA THR A 235 -8.53 -15.30 -24.35
C THR A 235 -8.46 -14.29 -25.50
N ARG A 236 -9.61 -14.01 -26.14
CA ARG A 236 -9.73 -12.92 -27.15
C ARG A 236 -9.33 -11.55 -26.59
N TRP A 237 -9.42 -11.37 -25.29
CA TRP A 237 -9.11 -10.10 -24.59
C TRP A 237 -7.63 -9.94 -24.19
N ARG A 238 -6.82 -10.99 -24.34
CA ARG A 238 -5.42 -11.02 -23.90
C ARG A 238 -4.61 -9.82 -24.39
N VAL A 239 -4.71 -9.49 -25.68
CA VAL A 239 -3.93 -8.40 -26.28
C VAL A 239 -4.39 -7.04 -25.76
N ALA A 240 -5.70 -6.82 -25.65
CA ALA A 240 -6.25 -5.60 -25.07
C ALA A 240 -5.86 -5.46 -23.60
N ALA A 241 -6.01 -6.52 -22.81
CA ALA A 241 -5.64 -6.56 -21.41
C ALA A 241 -4.15 -6.27 -21.18
N ALA A 242 -3.27 -6.85 -22.02
CA ALA A 242 -1.82 -6.61 -21.97
C ALA A 242 -1.43 -5.13 -22.23
N ARG A 243 -2.28 -4.36 -22.91
CA ARG A 243 -2.08 -2.92 -23.13
C ARG A 243 -2.75 -2.07 -22.06
N LEU A 244 -3.89 -2.51 -21.51
CA LEU A 244 -4.67 -1.72 -20.56
C LEU A 244 -4.02 -1.66 -19.17
N TRP A 245 -3.49 -2.78 -18.66
CA TRP A 245 -2.95 -2.78 -17.30
C TRP A 245 -1.77 -1.83 -17.10
N PRO A 246 -0.80 -1.65 -18.03
CA PRO A 246 0.23 -0.63 -17.86
C PRO A 246 -0.30 0.80 -18.02
N ILE A 247 -1.36 1.02 -18.80
CA ILE A 247 -2.05 2.32 -18.88
C ILE A 247 -2.70 2.64 -17.54
N LEU A 248 -3.35 1.67 -16.90
CA LEU A 248 -3.91 1.83 -15.55
C LEU A 248 -2.82 2.06 -14.50
N MET A 249 -1.62 1.47 -14.66
CA MET A 249 -0.49 1.80 -13.80
C MET A 249 -0.10 3.28 -13.93
N ILE A 250 -0.03 3.80 -15.17
CA ILE A 250 0.25 5.22 -15.38
C ILE A 250 -0.86 6.08 -14.76
N ALA A 251 -2.13 5.69 -14.92
CA ALA A 251 -3.25 6.38 -14.30
C ALA A 251 -3.15 6.38 -12.77
N LEU A 252 -2.86 5.23 -12.15
CA LEU A 252 -2.62 5.13 -10.71
C LEU A 252 -1.47 6.04 -10.26
N GLY A 253 -0.36 6.01 -10.99
CA GLY A 253 0.79 6.86 -10.70
C GLY A 253 0.47 8.35 -10.81
N VAL A 254 -0.35 8.77 -11.79
CA VAL A 254 -0.83 10.16 -11.90
C VAL A 254 -1.74 10.52 -10.72
N LEU A 255 -2.64 9.65 -10.31
CA LEU A 255 -3.49 9.86 -9.13
C LEU A 255 -2.63 10.06 -7.87
N LEU A 256 -1.58 9.24 -7.69
CA LEU A 256 -0.64 9.36 -6.57
C LEU A 256 0.17 10.67 -6.61
N VAL A 257 0.59 11.13 -7.80
CA VAL A 257 1.30 12.41 -7.96
C VAL A 257 0.38 13.62 -7.71
N LEU A 258 -0.93 13.46 -7.92
CA LEU A 258 -1.91 14.50 -7.67
C LEU A 258 -2.48 14.46 -6.24
N TYR A 259 -2.10 13.45 -5.44
CA TYR A 259 -2.53 13.32 -4.05
C TYR A 259 -2.16 14.55 -3.22
N ARG A 260 -3.12 15.01 -2.42
CA ARG A 260 -2.95 16.11 -1.45
C ARG A 260 -3.80 15.84 -0.22
N GLU A 261 -3.20 15.97 0.91
CA GLU A 261 -3.82 15.84 2.22
C GLU A 261 -4.35 17.16 2.77
#